data_609196bbe31302c7509cc98fce250e86
#
_entry.id   609196bbe31302c7509cc98fce250e86
#
_cell.length_a   1.000
_cell.length_b   1.000
_cell.length_c   1.000
_cell.angle_alpha   90.00
_cell.angle_beta   90.00
_cell.angle_gamma   90.00
#
_symmetry.space_group_name_H-M   'P 1'
#
loop_
_entity.id
_entity.type
_entity.pdbx_description
1 polymer ?
#
loop_
_entity_poly.entity_id
_entity_poly.type
_entity_poly.pdbx_seq_one_letter_code
_entity_poly.pdbx_strand_id
1 'polypeptide(L)'
;MSSSARLLWSPSETAETQMAHFAATVAADYGFEWKNDYHQLWQWSVDKPEEFWSALWEWHGIIGDKGTRMIENPGKMPGTKFFPDATLNYAENMLSFDDRLRDIPALIAHGEDGRRTVLSRVDLRDKVLRLAGWMRARGVIKGDRVAGYVPNSEIALIAMLASASLGAIFSSCSPDFGITGVTDRFGQIEPKILISINGYHYNGKIIDKREVVAQLVDALPSIEAVLIDFYLDDYRDISMIRAASVLADALTHAPLDSFVRVGFNDPLFILYSSGTTGAPKCIVHSVGGTISQHVKEHRLHTDVRQGDRAFYFSTCGW
;
A
#
# COMPACT_ATOMS: atom_id res chain seq x y z
N MET A 1 -12.47 -4.32 45.21
CA MET A 1 -13.13 -5.46 44.51
C MET A 1 -12.71 -5.34 43.05
N SER A 2 -11.78 -6.17 42.60
CA SER A 2 -11.38 -6.24 41.21
C SER A 2 -12.52 -6.92 40.45
N SER A 3 -13.28 -6.16 39.66
CA SER A 3 -14.20 -6.75 38.71
C SER A 3 -13.35 -7.44 37.63
N SER A 4 -13.32 -8.74 37.61
CA SER A 4 -12.74 -9.49 36.49
C SER A 4 -13.40 -9.01 35.20
N ALA A 5 -12.58 -8.61 34.23
CA ALA A 5 -13.09 -8.18 32.92
C ALA A 5 -13.98 -9.31 32.35
N ARG A 6 -15.18 -8.92 31.86
CA ARG A 6 -16.10 -9.87 31.25
C ARG A 6 -15.62 -10.20 29.85
N LEU A 7 -15.43 -11.48 29.56
CA LEU A 7 -15.21 -11.95 28.19
C LEU A 7 -16.47 -11.65 27.35
N LEU A 8 -16.33 -10.84 26.30
CA LEU A 8 -17.44 -10.46 25.43
C LEU A 8 -17.60 -11.42 24.25
N TRP A 9 -16.47 -11.93 23.73
CA TRP A 9 -16.44 -12.85 22.60
C TRP A 9 -15.12 -13.65 22.60
N SER A 10 -15.16 -14.84 22.06
CA SER A 10 -14.01 -15.71 21.80
C SER A 10 -14.31 -16.53 20.54
N PRO A 11 -13.33 -16.77 19.67
CA PRO A 11 -13.53 -17.66 18.51
C PRO A 11 -13.85 -19.08 18.98
N SER A 12 -14.78 -19.75 18.28
CA SER A 12 -15.17 -21.12 18.59
C SER A 12 -14.18 -22.17 18.07
N GLU A 13 -13.53 -21.89 16.94
CA GLU A 13 -12.68 -22.83 16.19
C GLU A 13 -11.25 -22.29 16.05
N THR A 14 -10.55 -22.13 17.17
CA THR A 14 -9.20 -21.56 17.17
C THR A 14 -8.15 -22.44 16.49
N ALA A 15 -8.31 -23.76 16.51
CA ALA A 15 -7.35 -24.71 15.93
C ALA A 15 -7.30 -24.66 14.39
N GLU A 16 -8.36 -24.17 13.75
CA GLU A 16 -8.50 -24.08 12.28
C GLU A 16 -7.97 -22.78 11.70
N THR A 17 -7.52 -21.82 12.55
CA THR A 17 -7.03 -20.52 12.09
C THR A 17 -5.65 -20.62 11.44
N GLN A 18 -5.35 -19.71 10.53
CA GLN A 18 -4.02 -19.61 9.93
C GLN A 18 -2.94 -19.33 10.98
N MET A 19 -3.28 -18.59 12.04
CA MET A 19 -2.38 -18.39 13.20
C MET A 19 -2.04 -19.71 13.89
N ALA A 20 -3.03 -20.57 14.15
CA ALA A 20 -2.79 -21.87 14.78
C ALA A 20 -1.94 -22.79 13.89
N HIS A 21 -2.20 -22.81 12.59
CA HIS A 21 -1.39 -23.56 11.63
C HIS A 21 0.05 -23.05 11.57
N PHE A 22 0.25 -21.73 11.50
CA PHE A 22 1.58 -21.12 11.57
C PHE A 22 2.29 -21.51 12.87
N ALA A 23 1.63 -21.33 14.02
CA ALA A 23 2.21 -21.62 15.32
C ALA A 23 2.59 -23.12 15.47
N ALA A 24 1.76 -24.03 14.99
CA ALA A 24 2.08 -25.46 15.00
C ALA A 24 3.29 -25.79 14.14
N THR A 25 3.38 -25.18 12.94
CA THR A 25 4.52 -25.36 12.04
C THR A 25 5.81 -24.87 12.71
N VAL A 26 5.84 -23.62 13.19
CA VAL A 26 7.06 -23.05 13.77
C VAL A 26 7.43 -23.69 15.11
N ALA A 27 6.45 -24.18 15.88
CA ALA A 27 6.73 -24.93 17.10
C ALA A 27 7.51 -26.22 16.81
N ALA A 28 7.17 -26.92 15.74
CA ALA A 28 7.90 -28.11 15.30
C ALA A 28 9.33 -27.77 14.82
N ASP A 29 9.48 -26.67 14.08
CA ASP A 29 10.75 -26.28 13.48
C ASP A 29 11.73 -25.65 14.49
N TYR A 30 11.22 -24.85 15.43
CA TYR A 30 12.03 -24.09 16.39
C TYR A 30 11.95 -24.62 17.83
N GLY A 31 11.18 -25.68 18.06
CA GLY A 31 11.20 -26.43 19.33
C GLY A 31 10.57 -25.73 20.53
N PHE A 32 9.60 -24.83 20.32
CA PHE A 32 8.82 -24.28 21.44
C PHE A 32 7.50 -25.02 21.63
N GLU A 33 6.98 -24.97 22.85
CA GLU A 33 5.72 -25.64 23.19
C GLU A 33 4.52 -24.84 22.66
N TRP A 34 3.68 -25.45 21.84
CA TRP A 34 2.43 -24.87 21.34
C TRP A 34 1.23 -25.66 21.88
N LYS A 35 0.40 -25.02 22.67
CA LYS A 35 -0.83 -25.58 23.28
C LYS A 35 -2.08 -24.82 22.86
N ASN A 36 -2.09 -24.25 21.65
CA ASN A 36 -3.15 -23.37 21.16
C ASN A 36 -3.35 -22.14 22.06
N ASP A 37 -2.26 -21.63 22.62
CA ASP A 37 -2.23 -20.44 23.45
C ASP A 37 -1.49 -19.30 22.75
N TYR A 38 -2.22 -18.24 22.45
CA TYR A 38 -1.67 -17.03 21.80
C TYR A 38 -0.44 -16.47 22.53
N HIS A 39 -0.44 -16.49 23.87
CA HIS A 39 0.68 -15.94 24.63
C HIS A 39 2.00 -16.69 24.43
N GLN A 40 1.95 -17.98 24.14
CA GLN A 40 3.16 -18.76 23.80
C GLN A 40 3.78 -18.28 22.49
N LEU A 41 2.95 -18.11 21.44
CA LEU A 41 3.41 -17.56 20.15
C LEU A 41 3.91 -16.13 20.28
N TRP A 42 3.17 -15.29 21.01
CA TRP A 42 3.57 -13.91 21.27
C TRP A 42 4.91 -13.85 22.01
N GLN A 43 5.09 -14.61 23.08
CA GLN A 43 6.32 -14.62 23.87
C GLN A 43 7.51 -15.06 23.00
N TRP A 44 7.34 -16.14 22.21
CA TRP A 44 8.38 -16.57 21.28
C TRP A 44 8.72 -15.48 20.25
N SER A 45 7.74 -14.81 19.71
CA SER A 45 7.96 -13.74 18.72
C SER A 45 8.75 -12.54 19.26
N VAL A 46 8.62 -12.27 20.56
CA VAL A 46 9.33 -11.17 21.25
C VAL A 46 10.73 -11.61 21.67
N ASP A 47 10.88 -12.85 22.16
CA ASP A 47 12.16 -13.38 22.63
C ASP A 47 13.08 -13.77 21.46
N LYS A 48 12.49 -14.15 20.33
CA LYS A 48 13.16 -14.67 19.14
C LYS A 48 12.71 -13.96 17.85
N PRO A 49 12.84 -12.63 17.75
CA PRO A 49 12.34 -11.87 16.60
C PRO A 49 12.96 -12.29 15.27
N GLU A 50 14.22 -12.72 15.25
CA GLU A 50 14.89 -13.22 14.04
C GLU A 50 14.22 -14.50 13.52
N GLU A 51 13.94 -15.44 14.41
CA GLU A 51 13.27 -16.70 14.07
C GLU A 51 11.83 -16.44 13.63
N PHE A 52 11.07 -15.61 14.36
CA PHE A 52 9.69 -15.29 14.05
C PHE A 52 9.53 -14.66 12.65
N TRP A 53 10.29 -13.60 12.35
CA TRP A 53 10.16 -12.91 11.07
C TRP A 53 10.70 -13.76 9.90
N SER A 54 11.74 -14.56 10.13
CA SER A 54 12.25 -15.51 9.14
C SER A 54 11.23 -16.61 8.83
N ALA A 55 10.63 -17.18 9.87
CA ALA A 55 9.58 -18.19 9.72
C ALA A 55 8.35 -17.65 9.00
N LEU A 56 7.93 -16.41 9.30
CA LEU A 56 6.81 -15.76 8.62
C LEU A 56 7.09 -15.55 7.13
N TRP A 57 8.32 -15.14 6.78
CA TRP A 57 8.76 -15.01 5.38
C TRP A 57 8.61 -16.32 4.61
N GLU A 58 9.14 -17.41 5.17
CA GLU A 58 9.09 -18.73 4.54
C GLU A 58 7.67 -19.30 4.48
N TRP A 59 6.94 -19.23 5.58
CA TRP A 59 5.58 -19.76 5.68
C TRP A 59 4.60 -19.12 4.71
N HIS A 60 4.73 -17.80 4.51
CA HIS A 60 3.91 -17.09 3.53
C HIS A 60 4.41 -17.27 2.10
N GLY A 61 5.70 -17.49 1.91
CA GLY A 61 6.35 -17.51 0.61
C GLY A 61 6.55 -16.09 0.05
N ILE A 62 7.10 -15.17 0.85
CA ILE A 62 7.41 -13.80 0.38
C ILE A 62 8.38 -13.87 -0.79
N ILE A 63 8.00 -13.28 -1.92
CA ILE A 63 8.80 -13.26 -3.15
C ILE A 63 9.92 -12.23 -3.01
N GLY A 64 11.16 -12.72 -3.03
CA GLY A 64 12.36 -11.91 -2.89
C GLY A 64 13.59 -12.76 -2.57
N ASP A 65 14.74 -12.11 -2.48
CA ASP A 65 15.94 -12.69 -1.88
C ASP A 65 15.99 -12.23 -0.41
N LYS A 66 15.92 -13.17 0.52
CA LYS A 66 15.92 -12.89 1.96
C LYS A 66 17.29 -12.48 2.48
N GLY A 67 18.35 -12.88 1.78
CA GLY A 67 19.72 -12.72 2.27
C GLY A 67 20.03 -13.66 3.45
N THR A 68 21.13 -13.39 4.15
CA THR A 68 21.62 -14.26 5.22
C THR A 68 21.51 -13.66 6.62
N ARG A 69 21.52 -12.33 6.74
CA ARG A 69 21.38 -11.64 8.02
C ARG A 69 19.93 -11.30 8.29
N MET A 70 19.44 -11.67 9.47
CA MET A 70 18.04 -11.41 9.85
C MET A 70 17.88 -10.04 10.52
N ILE A 71 18.79 -9.67 11.40
CA ILE A 71 18.74 -8.38 12.10
C ILE A 71 20.14 -7.76 12.15
N GLU A 72 20.20 -6.44 11.98
CA GLU A 72 21.37 -5.59 12.22
C GLU A 72 21.04 -4.57 13.31
N ASN A 73 21.98 -4.35 14.24
CA ASN A 73 21.82 -3.47 15.40
C ASN A 73 20.58 -3.78 16.25
N PRO A 74 20.39 -5.02 16.76
CA PRO A 74 19.23 -5.40 17.55
C PRO A 74 19.06 -4.50 18.79
N GLY A 75 17.81 -4.17 19.11
CA GLY A 75 17.49 -3.37 20.29
C GLY A 75 17.73 -1.85 20.16
N LYS A 76 18.23 -1.36 19.03
CA LYS A 76 18.32 0.09 18.79
C LYS A 76 17.01 0.65 18.26
N MET A 77 16.51 1.72 18.90
CA MET A 77 15.31 2.44 18.42
C MET A 77 15.56 3.96 18.45
N PRO A 78 15.69 4.60 17.28
CA PRO A 78 15.76 4.01 15.93
C PRO A 78 17.11 3.36 15.64
N GLY A 79 17.17 2.50 14.61
CA GLY A 79 18.42 1.96 14.07
C GLY A 79 18.50 0.45 13.88
N THR A 80 17.57 -0.32 14.43
CA THR A 80 17.44 -1.73 14.09
C THR A 80 17.01 -1.88 12.64
N LYS A 81 17.68 -2.75 11.87
CA LYS A 81 17.29 -3.11 10.51
C LYS A 81 16.98 -4.59 10.45
N PHE A 82 15.79 -4.90 9.96
CA PHE A 82 15.41 -6.28 9.64
C PHE A 82 15.86 -6.61 8.22
N PHE A 83 16.31 -7.85 8.00
CA PHE A 83 16.75 -8.39 6.71
C PHE A 83 17.62 -7.40 5.92
N PRO A 84 18.77 -6.96 6.45
CA PRO A 84 19.56 -5.87 5.84
C PRO A 84 20.10 -6.19 4.46
N ASP A 85 20.21 -7.49 4.09
CA ASP A 85 20.68 -7.94 2.79
C ASP A 85 19.55 -8.26 1.81
N ALA A 86 18.29 -8.26 2.28
CA ALA A 86 17.18 -8.72 1.45
C ALA A 86 16.82 -7.73 0.34
N THR A 87 16.41 -8.30 -0.79
CA THR A 87 15.85 -7.56 -1.93
C THR A 87 14.52 -8.14 -2.37
N LEU A 88 13.52 -7.28 -2.52
CA LEU A 88 12.15 -7.67 -2.86
C LEU A 88 11.42 -6.51 -3.53
N ASN A 89 10.19 -6.75 -3.98
CA ASN A 89 9.30 -5.69 -4.46
C ASN A 89 7.90 -5.87 -3.89
N TYR A 90 7.30 -4.79 -3.38
CA TYR A 90 5.97 -4.83 -2.78
C TYR A 90 4.90 -5.22 -3.82
N ALA A 91 4.91 -4.58 -5.00
CA ALA A 91 3.91 -4.85 -6.04
C ALA A 91 4.05 -6.27 -6.63
N GLU A 92 5.27 -6.80 -6.73
CA GLU A 92 5.53 -8.18 -7.14
C GLU A 92 4.78 -9.17 -6.22
N ASN A 93 4.85 -8.95 -4.91
CA ASN A 93 4.17 -9.77 -3.91
C ASN A 93 2.63 -9.59 -3.97
N MET A 94 2.15 -8.35 -4.10
CA MET A 94 0.70 -8.08 -4.11
C MET A 94 0.00 -8.53 -5.40
N LEU A 95 0.73 -8.55 -6.52
CA LEU A 95 0.19 -8.90 -7.84
C LEU A 95 0.52 -10.34 -8.26
N SER A 96 1.18 -11.11 -7.41
CA SER A 96 1.40 -12.54 -7.63
C SER A 96 0.13 -13.31 -7.31
N PHE A 97 -0.25 -14.21 -8.20
CA PHE A 97 -1.39 -15.11 -8.02
C PHE A 97 -1.22 -16.39 -8.83
N ASP A 98 -1.85 -17.46 -8.38
CA ASP A 98 -2.01 -18.70 -9.16
C ASP A 98 -2.90 -18.39 -10.39
N ASP A 99 -2.53 -18.89 -11.54
CA ASP A 99 -3.24 -18.62 -12.82
C ASP A 99 -4.71 -19.04 -12.78
N ARG A 100 -5.06 -20.03 -11.95
CA ARG A 100 -6.45 -20.44 -11.69
C ARG A 100 -7.31 -19.35 -11.04
N LEU A 101 -6.67 -18.33 -10.47
CA LEU A 101 -7.31 -17.22 -9.76
C LEU A 101 -7.36 -15.94 -10.57
N ARG A 102 -6.88 -15.95 -11.81
CA ARG A 102 -6.67 -14.76 -12.63
C ARG A 102 -7.93 -13.91 -12.82
N ASP A 103 -9.08 -14.58 -12.98
CA ASP A 103 -10.36 -13.93 -13.26
C ASP A 103 -11.19 -13.61 -12.00
N ILE A 104 -10.67 -13.98 -10.81
CA ILE A 104 -11.33 -13.66 -9.53
C ILE A 104 -11.16 -12.17 -9.22
N PRO A 105 -12.21 -11.50 -8.72
CA PRO A 105 -12.12 -10.11 -8.31
C PRO A 105 -10.97 -9.85 -7.33
N ALA A 106 -10.09 -8.91 -7.68
CA ALA A 106 -9.04 -8.38 -6.80
C ALA A 106 -9.49 -7.09 -6.11
N LEU A 107 -10.31 -6.28 -6.79
CA LEU A 107 -10.80 -5.01 -6.31
C LEU A 107 -12.28 -4.84 -6.70
N ILE A 108 -13.08 -4.36 -5.74
CA ILE A 108 -14.45 -3.92 -5.97
C ILE A 108 -14.55 -2.50 -5.42
N ALA A 109 -14.72 -1.50 -6.30
CA ALA A 109 -14.94 -0.12 -5.92
C ALA A 109 -16.41 0.27 -6.08
N HIS A 110 -16.92 1.04 -5.13
CA HIS A 110 -18.26 1.61 -5.15
C HIS A 110 -18.18 3.13 -5.03
N GLY A 111 -18.72 3.86 -6.00
CA GLY A 111 -18.85 5.31 -5.96
C GLY A 111 -20.22 5.74 -5.38
N GLU A 112 -20.28 6.95 -4.84
CA GLU A 112 -21.54 7.54 -4.35
C GLU A 112 -22.57 7.78 -5.46
N ASP A 113 -22.12 7.87 -6.71
CA ASP A 113 -22.96 7.96 -7.91
C ASP A 113 -23.61 6.63 -8.33
N GLY A 114 -23.41 5.59 -7.55
CA GLY A 114 -23.87 4.23 -7.86
C GLY A 114 -22.93 3.45 -8.80
N ARG A 115 -21.83 4.05 -9.27
CA ARG A 115 -20.81 3.35 -10.07
C ARG A 115 -20.25 2.19 -9.26
N ARG A 116 -20.09 1.07 -9.97
CA ARG A 116 -19.45 -0.12 -9.41
C ARG A 116 -18.40 -0.62 -10.39
N THR A 117 -17.13 -0.55 -9.99
CA THR A 117 -16.02 -1.10 -10.75
C THR A 117 -15.55 -2.41 -10.11
N VAL A 118 -15.32 -3.42 -10.94
CA VAL A 118 -14.72 -4.70 -10.52
C VAL A 118 -13.52 -4.95 -11.39
N LEU A 119 -12.37 -5.11 -10.77
CA LEU A 119 -11.15 -5.53 -11.45
C LEU A 119 -10.80 -6.94 -11.02
N SER A 120 -10.60 -7.83 -11.99
CA SER A 120 -10.00 -9.14 -11.74
C SER A 120 -8.52 -9.00 -11.38
N ARG A 121 -7.89 -10.09 -10.94
CA ARG A 121 -6.45 -10.08 -10.63
C ARG A 121 -5.61 -9.76 -11.87
N VAL A 122 -5.99 -10.33 -13.02
CA VAL A 122 -5.27 -10.06 -14.27
C VAL A 122 -5.49 -8.63 -14.75
N ASP A 123 -6.71 -8.08 -14.63
CA ASP A 123 -7.00 -6.69 -15.02
C ASP A 123 -6.23 -5.69 -14.13
N LEU A 124 -6.23 -5.91 -12.82
CA LEU A 124 -5.48 -5.06 -11.90
C LEU A 124 -3.98 -5.08 -12.24
N ARG A 125 -3.43 -6.28 -12.44
CA ARG A 125 -1.99 -6.43 -12.79
C ARG A 125 -1.66 -5.76 -14.11
N ASP A 126 -2.48 -5.93 -15.16
CA ASP A 126 -2.26 -5.29 -16.47
C ASP A 126 -2.26 -3.76 -16.34
N LYS A 127 -3.29 -3.18 -15.69
CA LYS A 127 -3.38 -1.73 -15.47
C LYS A 127 -2.19 -1.18 -14.69
N VAL A 128 -1.77 -1.86 -13.63
CA VAL A 128 -0.61 -1.48 -12.82
C VAL A 128 0.66 -1.48 -13.65
N LEU A 129 0.92 -2.55 -14.40
CA LEU A 129 2.15 -2.66 -15.19
C LEU A 129 2.18 -1.65 -16.36
N ARG A 130 1.04 -1.34 -16.99
CA ARG A 130 0.95 -0.29 -18.03
C ARG A 130 1.19 1.10 -17.46
N LEU A 131 0.60 1.42 -16.30
CA LEU A 131 0.86 2.68 -15.63
C LEU A 131 2.33 2.80 -15.20
N ALA A 132 2.92 1.72 -14.69
CA ALA A 132 4.35 1.68 -14.38
C ALA A 132 5.23 1.88 -15.65
N GLY A 133 4.85 1.30 -16.78
CA GLY A 133 5.48 1.52 -18.07
C GLY A 133 5.43 2.99 -18.49
N TRP A 134 4.27 3.64 -18.34
CA TRP A 134 4.09 5.08 -18.60
C TRP A 134 4.97 5.95 -17.68
N MET A 135 5.04 5.62 -16.39
CA MET A 135 5.91 6.32 -15.43
C MET A 135 7.39 6.15 -15.78
N ARG A 136 7.82 4.93 -16.12
CA ARG A 136 9.20 4.63 -16.55
C ARG A 136 9.60 5.42 -17.79
N ALA A 137 8.71 5.53 -18.77
CA ALA A 137 8.93 6.31 -19.98
C ALA A 137 9.11 7.83 -19.70
N ARG A 138 8.64 8.30 -18.54
CA ARG A 138 8.84 9.66 -18.00
C ARG A 138 10.01 9.78 -17.03
N GLY A 139 10.87 8.78 -16.99
CA GLY A 139 12.08 8.78 -16.20
C GLY A 139 11.86 8.59 -14.70
N VAL A 140 10.75 7.97 -14.28
CA VAL A 140 10.59 7.57 -12.87
C VAL A 140 11.52 6.41 -12.57
N ILE A 141 12.31 6.56 -11.53
CA ILE A 141 13.28 5.57 -11.06
C ILE A 141 13.07 5.27 -9.57
N LYS A 142 13.79 4.28 -9.07
CA LYS A 142 13.85 3.94 -7.64
C LYS A 142 14.14 5.21 -6.80
N GLY A 143 13.31 5.41 -5.77
CA GLY A 143 13.43 6.52 -4.84
C GLY A 143 12.74 7.82 -5.26
N ASP A 144 12.28 7.94 -6.52
CA ASP A 144 11.40 9.04 -6.91
C ASP A 144 10.08 8.98 -6.14
N ARG A 145 9.46 10.14 -5.89
CA ARG A 145 8.16 10.23 -5.22
C ARG A 145 7.07 10.44 -6.24
N VAL A 146 6.00 9.68 -6.07
CA VAL A 146 4.74 9.80 -6.82
C VAL A 146 3.64 10.17 -5.84
N ALA A 147 2.93 11.25 -6.10
CA ALA A 147 1.85 11.73 -5.26
C ALA A 147 0.48 11.40 -5.86
N GLY A 148 -0.46 10.99 -5.02
CA GLY A 148 -1.87 10.79 -5.36
C GLY A 148 -2.76 11.79 -4.62
N TYR A 149 -3.49 12.63 -5.36
CA TYR A 149 -4.57 13.46 -4.83
C TYR A 149 -5.89 12.90 -5.36
N VAL A 150 -6.34 11.81 -4.73
CA VAL A 150 -7.36 10.89 -5.26
C VAL A 150 -8.32 10.43 -4.16
N PRO A 151 -9.60 10.15 -4.51
CA PRO A 151 -10.56 9.52 -3.60
C PRO A 151 -10.25 8.02 -3.43
N ASN A 152 -11.04 7.35 -2.59
CA ASN A 152 -11.03 5.90 -2.45
C ASN A 152 -11.62 5.23 -3.71
N SER A 153 -10.87 5.23 -4.78
CA SER A 153 -11.22 4.62 -6.07
C SER A 153 -10.11 3.69 -6.54
N GLU A 154 -10.36 2.97 -7.63
CA GLU A 154 -9.40 2.03 -8.21
C GLU A 154 -8.05 2.65 -8.54
N ILE A 155 -8.04 3.93 -8.96
CA ILE A 155 -6.80 4.61 -9.35
C ILE A 155 -5.83 4.76 -8.15
N ALA A 156 -6.35 4.91 -6.93
CA ALA A 156 -5.49 5.01 -5.75
C ALA A 156 -4.62 3.75 -5.58
N LEU A 157 -5.22 2.56 -5.71
CA LEU A 157 -4.50 1.28 -5.62
C LEU A 157 -3.59 1.05 -6.82
N ILE A 158 -4.07 1.34 -8.05
CA ILE A 158 -3.29 1.19 -9.28
C ILE A 158 -2.05 2.07 -9.23
N ALA A 159 -2.19 3.34 -8.84
CA ALA A 159 -1.10 4.29 -8.73
C ALA A 159 -0.04 3.88 -7.70
N MET A 160 -0.49 3.43 -6.54
CA MET A 160 0.37 2.93 -5.47
C MET A 160 1.20 1.72 -5.91
N LEU A 161 0.54 0.72 -6.51
CA LEU A 161 1.21 -0.49 -6.99
C LEU A 161 2.12 -0.21 -8.19
N ALA A 162 1.74 0.70 -9.11
CA ALA A 162 2.58 1.11 -10.23
C ALA A 162 3.87 1.80 -9.74
N SER A 163 3.77 2.69 -8.75
CA SER A 163 4.93 3.32 -8.12
C SER A 163 5.84 2.28 -7.47
N ALA A 164 5.26 1.39 -6.67
CA ALA A 164 6.00 0.31 -6.00
C ALA A 164 6.67 -0.64 -7.00
N SER A 165 6.06 -0.89 -8.17
CA SER A 165 6.65 -1.72 -9.24
C SER A 165 8.01 -1.21 -9.72
N LEU A 166 8.19 0.11 -9.67
CA LEU A 166 9.43 0.81 -10.06
C LEU A 166 10.39 1.05 -8.88
N GLY A 167 10.02 0.67 -7.66
CA GLY A 167 10.75 1.04 -6.45
C GLY A 167 10.64 2.54 -6.14
N ALA A 168 9.66 3.23 -6.72
CA ALA A 168 9.33 4.60 -6.38
C ALA A 168 8.46 4.65 -5.13
N ILE A 169 8.48 5.77 -4.43
CA ILE A 169 7.82 5.99 -3.16
C ILE A 169 6.47 6.65 -3.39
N PHE A 170 5.40 6.03 -2.91
CA PHE A 170 4.05 6.58 -3.04
C PHE A 170 3.64 7.40 -1.82
N SER A 171 2.91 8.48 -2.06
CA SER A 171 2.27 9.28 -1.02
C SER A 171 0.92 9.77 -1.50
N SER A 172 -0.08 9.87 -0.63
CA SER A 172 -1.40 10.31 -1.06
C SER A 172 -2.09 11.23 -0.06
N CYS A 173 -2.99 12.05 -0.59
CA CYS A 173 -3.93 12.87 0.16
C CYS A 173 -5.34 12.68 -0.38
N SER A 174 -6.34 12.68 0.50
CA SER A 174 -7.74 12.76 0.11
C SER A 174 -8.03 14.07 -0.63
N PRO A 175 -8.90 14.07 -1.66
CA PRO A 175 -9.31 15.28 -2.36
C PRO A 175 -10.12 16.23 -1.48
N ASP A 176 -10.49 15.85 -0.27
CA ASP A 176 -11.13 16.72 0.72
C ASP A 176 -10.16 17.75 1.32
N PHE A 177 -8.86 17.51 1.27
CA PHE A 177 -7.88 18.50 1.70
C PHE A 177 -7.87 19.70 0.75
N GLY A 178 -7.84 20.91 1.33
CA GLY A 178 -7.59 22.14 0.57
C GLY A 178 -6.12 22.26 0.15
N ILE A 179 -5.83 23.25 -0.70
CA ILE A 179 -4.50 23.49 -1.31
C ILE A 179 -3.40 23.53 -0.25
N THR A 180 -3.56 24.33 0.81
CA THR A 180 -2.59 24.44 1.90
C THR A 180 -2.31 23.08 2.55
N GLY A 181 -3.37 22.32 2.84
CA GLY A 181 -3.19 21.01 3.45
C GLY A 181 -2.44 19.99 2.57
N VAL A 182 -2.56 20.08 1.26
CA VAL A 182 -1.85 19.24 0.29
C VAL A 182 -0.41 19.75 0.08
N THR A 183 -0.21 21.07 -0.08
CA THR A 183 1.12 21.66 -0.26
C THR A 183 2.01 21.50 0.96
N ASP A 184 1.45 21.57 2.18
CA ASP A 184 2.18 21.31 3.43
C ASP A 184 2.70 19.87 3.52
N ARG A 185 2.09 18.93 2.79
CA ARG A 185 2.49 17.53 2.73
C ARG A 185 3.40 17.26 1.55
N PHE A 186 2.91 17.50 0.35
CA PHE A 186 3.64 17.15 -0.87
C PHE A 186 4.87 18.05 -1.11
N GLY A 187 4.86 19.29 -0.60
CA GLY A 187 6.03 20.17 -0.63
C GLY A 187 7.24 19.62 0.15
N GLN A 188 7.00 18.80 1.18
CA GLN A 188 8.10 18.17 1.95
C GLN A 188 8.78 17.02 1.20
N ILE A 189 8.07 16.39 0.25
CA ILE A 189 8.55 15.18 -0.44
C ILE A 189 8.92 15.43 -1.90
N GLU A 190 8.59 16.60 -2.44
CA GLU A 190 8.93 17.02 -3.81
C GLU A 190 8.59 15.94 -4.85
N PRO A 191 7.29 15.62 -5.06
CA PRO A 191 6.89 14.54 -5.95
C PRO A 191 7.18 14.90 -7.40
N LYS A 192 7.66 13.93 -8.17
CA LYS A 192 7.92 14.05 -9.60
C LYS A 192 6.65 13.92 -10.44
N ILE A 193 5.72 13.07 -10.02
CA ILE A 193 4.44 12.85 -10.68
C ILE A 193 3.30 13.10 -9.69
N LEU A 194 2.26 13.77 -10.19
CA LEU A 194 0.98 13.88 -9.51
C LEU A 194 -0.07 13.07 -10.27
N ILE A 195 -0.74 12.18 -9.57
CA ILE A 195 -1.94 11.48 -10.06
C ILE A 195 -3.15 12.07 -9.38
N SER A 196 -4.15 12.46 -10.14
CA SER A 196 -5.34 13.12 -9.62
C SER A 196 -6.59 12.77 -10.43
N ILE A 197 -7.68 13.41 -10.11
CA ILE A 197 -9.00 13.27 -10.73
C ILE A 197 -9.49 14.64 -11.21
N ASN A 198 -10.40 14.64 -12.19
CA ASN A 198 -11.06 15.88 -12.61
C ASN A 198 -12.10 16.36 -11.59
N GLY A 199 -12.61 15.49 -10.76
CA GLY A 199 -13.59 15.75 -9.70
C GLY A 199 -14.16 14.46 -9.13
N TYR A 200 -15.06 14.54 -8.15
CA TYR A 200 -15.65 13.38 -7.49
C TYR A 200 -17.03 13.70 -6.89
N HIS A 201 -17.76 12.65 -6.51
CA HIS A 201 -19.01 12.76 -5.77
C HIS A 201 -18.73 12.65 -4.27
N TYR A 202 -19.30 13.55 -3.50
CA TYR A 202 -19.24 13.51 -2.03
C TYR A 202 -20.48 14.10 -1.41
N ASN A 203 -21.12 13.36 -0.51
CA ASN A 203 -22.34 13.74 0.21
C ASN A 203 -23.44 14.28 -0.73
N GLY A 204 -23.67 13.57 -1.84
CA GLY A 204 -24.66 13.92 -2.86
C GLY A 204 -24.32 15.13 -3.74
N LYS A 205 -23.08 15.65 -3.65
CA LYS A 205 -22.61 16.77 -4.46
C LYS A 205 -21.54 16.34 -5.45
N ILE A 206 -21.53 17.00 -6.61
CA ILE A 206 -20.43 16.94 -7.56
C ILE A 206 -19.40 18.01 -7.19
N ILE A 207 -18.15 17.61 -7.06
CA ILE A 207 -17.06 18.52 -6.69
C ILE A 207 -16.03 18.51 -7.81
N ASP A 208 -15.95 19.59 -8.60
CA ASP A 208 -14.92 19.81 -9.60
C ASP A 208 -13.57 20.10 -8.90
N LYS A 209 -12.51 19.42 -9.33
CA LYS A 209 -11.17 19.59 -8.75
C LYS A 209 -10.14 20.15 -9.73
N ARG A 210 -10.49 20.40 -10.97
CA ARG A 210 -9.55 20.80 -12.02
C ARG A 210 -8.78 22.09 -11.68
N GLU A 211 -9.47 23.11 -11.18
CA GLU A 211 -8.84 24.37 -10.77
C GLU A 211 -7.91 24.17 -9.56
N VAL A 212 -8.35 23.39 -8.57
CA VAL A 212 -7.53 23.05 -7.39
C VAL A 212 -6.29 22.29 -7.79
N VAL A 213 -6.41 21.34 -8.72
CA VAL A 213 -5.26 20.56 -9.23
C VAL A 213 -4.29 21.47 -9.99
N ALA A 214 -4.79 22.39 -10.83
CA ALA A 214 -3.94 23.36 -11.51
C ALA A 214 -3.12 24.20 -10.52
N GLN A 215 -3.79 24.75 -9.48
CA GLN A 215 -3.13 25.54 -8.43
C GLN A 215 -2.10 24.73 -7.64
N LEU A 216 -2.38 23.44 -7.36
CA LEU A 216 -1.42 22.54 -6.70
C LEU A 216 -0.18 22.30 -7.56
N VAL A 217 -0.36 22.09 -8.86
CA VAL A 217 0.76 21.88 -9.81
C VAL A 217 1.63 23.13 -9.90
N ASP A 218 1.03 24.32 -9.89
CA ASP A 218 1.77 25.57 -9.90
C ASP A 218 2.54 25.82 -8.58
N ALA A 219 1.94 25.41 -7.45
CA ALA A 219 2.56 25.53 -6.11
C ALA A 219 3.66 24.48 -5.84
N LEU A 220 3.73 23.42 -6.65
CA LEU A 220 4.68 22.30 -6.48
C LEU A 220 5.56 22.15 -7.74
N PRO A 221 6.63 22.95 -7.89
CA PRO A 221 7.46 23.00 -9.09
C PRO A 221 8.22 21.69 -9.38
N SER A 222 8.34 20.77 -8.39
CA SER A 222 8.92 19.45 -8.59
C SER A 222 8.09 18.53 -9.49
N ILE A 223 6.78 18.83 -9.68
CA ILE A 223 5.91 18.04 -10.53
C ILE A 223 6.25 18.24 -12.00
N GLU A 224 6.75 17.18 -12.63
CA GLU A 224 7.13 17.14 -14.04
C GLU A 224 6.00 16.63 -14.93
N ALA A 225 5.09 15.78 -14.40
CA ALA A 225 3.95 15.25 -15.13
C ALA A 225 2.73 15.08 -14.21
N VAL A 226 1.54 15.30 -14.79
CA VAL A 226 0.25 15.14 -14.10
C VAL A 226 -0.59 14.13 -14.88
N LEU A 227 -1.21 13.22 -14.15
CA LEU A 227 -2.12 12.23 -14.71
C LEU A 227 -3.50 12.41 -14.12
N ILE A 228 -4.49 12.65 -14.98
CA ILE A 228 -5.88 12.89 -14.57
C ILE A 228 -6.74 11.69 -14.95
N ASP A 229 -7.38 11.10 -13.96
CA ASP A 229 -8.49 10.17 -14.16
C ASP A 229 -9.80 10.96 -14.30
N PHE A 230 -10.51 10.72 -15.41
CA PHE A 230 -11.83 11.30 -15.62
C PHE A 230 -12.90 10.55 -14.82
N TYR A 231 -12.91 10.79 -13.52
CA TYR A 231 -13.92 10.24 -12.62
C TYR A 231 -15.33 10.84 -12.88
N LEU A 232 -15.39 12.12 -13.30
CA LEU A 232 -16.61 12.80 -13.74
C LEU A 232 -16.66 12.89 -15.26
N ASP A 233 -17.81 12.56 -15.87
CA ASP A 233 -17.97 12.57 -17.32
C ASP A 233 -18.04 13.96 -17.92
N ASP A 234 -18.60 14.93 -17.21
CA ASP A 234 -18.88 16.29 -17.72
C ASP A 234 -17.68 17.26 -17.65
N TYR A 235 -16.67 16.97 -16.83
CA TYR A 235 -15.56 17.89 -16.52
C TYR A 235 -14.25 17.44 -17.18
N ARG A 236 -14.22 17.38 -18.53
CA ARG A 236 -13.10 16.79 -19.29
C ARG A 236 -12.03 17.78 -19.77
N ASP A 237 -12.29 19.08 -19.74
CA ASP A 237 -11.31 20.08 -20.08
C ASP A 237 -10.26 20.23 -18.98
N ILE A 238 -9.05 19.79 -19.24
CA ILE A 238 -7.88 19.84 -18.35
C ILE A 238 -6.77 20.72 -18.90
N SER A 239 -7.05 21.53 -19.92
CA SER A 239 -6.06 22.38 -20.59
C SER A 239 -5.40 23.40 -19.66
N MET A 240 -6.07 23.76 -18.57
CA MET A 240 -5.55 24.64 -17.53
C MET A 240 -4.48 24.00 -16.64
N ILE A 241 -4.35 22.66 -16.66
CA ILE A 241 -3.41 21.94 -15.80
C ILE A 241 -2.11 21.70 -16.56
N ARG A 242 -1.04 22.31 -16.11
CA ARG A 242 0.31 22.16 -16.70
C ARG A 242 0.74 20.70 -16.71
N ALA A 243 1.30 20.25 -17.83
CA ALA A 243 1.83 18.88 -18.02
C ALA A 243 0.82 17.75 -17.78
N ALA A 244 -0.48 18.03 -17.95
CA ALA A 244 -1.54 17.05 -17.78
C ALA A 244 -1.62 16.05 -18.94
N SER A 245 -1.91 14.82 -18.61
CA SER A 245 -2.27 13.71 -19.51
C SER A 245 -3.46 12.97 -18.93
N VAL A 246 -4.19 12.23 -19.76
CA VAL A 246 -5.35 11.44 -19.34
C VAL A 246 -4.91 10.04 -18.92
N LEU A 247 -5.46 9.51 -17.84
CA LEU A 247 -5.16 8.16 -17.35
C LEU A 247 -5.42 7.09 -18.43
N ALA A 248 -6.51 7.20 -19.16
CA ALA A 248 -6.87 6.24 -20.20
C ALA A 248 -5.73 6.09 -21.24
N ASP A 249 -5.07 7.19 -21.63
CA ASP A 249 -3.95 7.16 -22.56
C ASP A 249 -2.70 6.52 -21.91
N ALA A 250 -2.46 6.78 -20.64
CA ALA A 250 -1.35 6.16 -19.92
C ALA A 250 -1.49 4.64 -19.83
N LEU A 251 -2.72 4.13 -19.72
CA LEU A 251 -3.01 2.70 -19.69
C LEU A 251 -2.88 2.00 -21.06
N THR A 252 -2.59 2.72 -22.14
CA THR A 252 -2.25 2.13 -23.46
C THR A 252 -0.76 1.87 -23.63
N HIS A 253 0.08 2.34 -22.71
CA HIS A 253 1.53 2.11 -22.78
C HIS A 253 1.88 0.62 -22.68
N ALA A 254 3.06 0.27 -23.21
CA ALA A 254 3.64 -1.06 -23.01
C ALA A 254 3.80 -1.32 -21.50
N PRO A 255 3.39 -2.51 -21.03
CA PRO A 255 3.52 -2.83 -19.63
C PRO A 255 5.00 -2.91 -19.20
N LEU A 256 5.25 -2.71 -17.91
CA LEU A 256 6.56 -2.94 -17.31
C LEU A 256 6.94 -4.42 -17.44
N ASP A 257 8.14 -4.70 -17.92
CA ASP A 257 8.62 -6.08 -18.18
C ASP A 257 8.98 -6.85 -16.89
N SER A 258 9.51 -6.11 -15.88
CA SER A 258 9.98 -6.70 -14.63
C SER A 258 9.87 -5.71 -13.48
N PHE A 259 9.61 -6.21 -12.28
CA PHE A 259 9.59 -5.41 -11.05
C PHE A 259 11.01 -5.01 -10.63
N VAL A 260 11.16 -3.76 -10.19
CA VAL A 260 12.43 -3.27 -9.64
C VAL A 260 12.55 -3.71 -8.19
N ARG A 261 13.42 -4.68 -7.90
CA ARG A 261 13.69 -5.09 -6.53
C ARG A 261 14.53 -4.05 -5.80
N VAL A 262 14.16 -3.81 -4.55
CA VAL A 262 14.76 -2.81 -3.67
C VAL A 262 15.09 -3.44 -2.32
N GLY A 263 15.86 -2.78 -1.49
CA GLY A 263 16.19 -3.26 -0.15
C GLY A 263 14.96 -3.35 0.76
N PHE A 264 14.97 -4.31 1.69
CA PHE A 264 13.90 -4.49 2.68
C PHE A 264 13.56 -3.19 3.43
N ASN A 265 14.58 -2.42 3.78
CA ASN A 265 14.45 -1.19 4.56
C ASN A 265 14.27 0.07 3.70
N ASP A 266 14.22 -0.06 2.37
CA ASP A 266 13.96 1.07 1.46
C ASP A 266 12.52 1.58 1.63
N PRO A 267 12.28 2.90 1.46
CA PRO A 267 10.95 3.49 1.59
C PRO A 267 9.95 2.96 0.55
N LEU A 268 8.71 2.70 0.98
CA LEU A 268 7.57 2.34 0.15
C LEU A 268 6.52 3.44 0.12
N PHE A 269 6.11 3.89 1.31
CA PHE A 269 5.08 4.91 1.50
C PHE A 269 5.58 6.05 2.37
N ILE A 270 5.07 7.25 2.08
CA ILE A 270 5.15 8.40 2.99
C ILE A 270 3.71 8.79 3.33
N LEU A 271 3.35 8.58 4.58
CA LEU A 271 2.08 8.99 5.16
C LEU A 271 2.29 10.18 6.10
N TYR A 272 1.22 10.79 6.57
CA TYR A 272 1.33 12.01 7.38
C TYR A 272 0.53 11.89 8.67
N SER A 273 1.14 12.26 9.78
CA SER A 273 0.40 12.48 11.01
C SER A 273 -0.13 13.92 11.09
N SER A 274 -1.27 14.09 11.71
CA SER A 274 -1.92 15.41 11.91
C SER A 274 -1.24 16.26 12.98
N GLY A 275 0.05 16.21 13.14
CA GLY A 275 0.84 16.88 14.19
C GLY A 275 0.05 17.91 15.03
N THR A 276 0.06 17.77 16.33
CA THR A 276 -0.71 18.68 17.23
C THR A 276 -0.14 20.11 17.28
N THR A 277 1.03 20.36 16.67
CA THR A 277 1.77 21.61 16.81
C THR A 277 2.59 21.98 15.57
N GLY A 278 1.97 22.08 14.39
CA GLY A 278 2.69 22.56 13.20
C GLY A 278 2.45 21.76 11.92
N ALA A 279 3.40 21.80 11.00
CA ALA A 279 3.33 21.09 9.74
C ALA A 279 3.17 19.56 9.95
N PRO A 280 2.41 18.88 9.07
CA PRO A 280 2.26 17.42 9.11
C PRO A 280 3.63 16.73 9.10
N LYS A 281 3.81 15.71 9.95
CA LYS A 281 5.06 14.93 9.99
C LYS A 281 4.99 13.78 9.02
N CYS A 282 6.02 13.62 8.20
CA CYS A 282 6.19 12.48 7.31
C CYS A 282 6.49 11.20 8.11
N ILE A 283 5.70 10.16 7.89
CA ILE A 283 5.91 8.81 8.43
C ILE A 283 6.28 7.92 7.26
N VAL A 284 7.51 7.42 7.26
CA VAL A 284 8.05 6.61 6.17
C VAL A 284 7.95 5.13 6.54
N HIS A 285 7.27 4.36 5.70
CA HIS A 285 7.15 2.91 5.83
C HIS A 285 8.07 2.21 4.84
N SER A 286 8.79 1.17 5.30
CA SER A 286 9.69 0.39 4.45
C SER A 286 8.96 -0.67 3.65
N VAL A 287 9.55 -1.08 2.52
CA VAL A 287 9.01 -2.10 1.62
C VAL A 287 8.81 -3.43 2.35
N GLY A 288 9.86 -3.99 2.90
CA GLY A 288 9.80 -5.30 3.55
C GLY A 288 9.05 -5.27 4.86
N GLY A 289 9.20 -4.20 5.65
CA GLY A 289 8.44 -4.01 6.88
C GLY A 289 6.93 -3.99 6.63
N THR A 290 6.50 -3.32 5.56
CA THR A 290 5.08 -3.28 5.17
C THR A 290 4.57 -4.65 4.73
N ILE A 291 5.33 -5.37 3.88
CA ILE A 291 4.93 -6.73 3.46
C ILE A 291 4.79 -7.65 4.67
N SER A 292 5.81 -7.69 5.53
CA SER A 292 5.81 -8.56 6.71
C SER A 292 4.65 -8.23 7.67
N GLN A 293 4.39 -6.93 7.90
CA GLN A 293 3.28 -6.48 8.72
C GLN A 293 1.93 -6.85 8.10
N HIS A 294 1.74 -6.65 6.80
CA HIS A 294 0.49 -7.03 6.12
C HIS A 294 0.24 -8.55 6.17
N VAL A 295 1.28 -9.36 5.94
CA VAL A 295 1.17 -10.82 6.08
C VAL A 295 0.75 -11.19 7.51
N LYS A 296 1.42 -10.64 8.52
CA LYS A 296 1.11 -10.89 9.92
C LYS A 296 -0.34 -10.50 10.26
N GLU A 297 -0.75 -9.28 9.92
CA GLU A 297 -2.08 -8.78 10.27
C GLU A 297 -3.19 -9.51 9.52
N HIS A 298 -3.07 -9.66 8.20
CA HIS A 298 -4.14 -10.24 7.40
C HIS A 298 -4.23 -11.76 7.55
N ARG A 299 -3.10 -12.47 7.60
CA ARG A 299 -3.11 -13.92 7.69
C ARG A 299 -3.23 -14.41 9.12
N LEU A 300 -2.44 -13.86 10.06
CA LEU A 300 -2.42 -14.38 11.43
C LEU A 300 -3.50 -13.75 12.31
N HIS A 301 -3.66 -12.42 12.31
CA HIS A 301 -4.54 -11.76 13.26
C HIS A 301 -5.99 -11.65 12.79
N THR A 302 -6.22 -11.50 11.48
CA THR A 302 -7.58 -11.38 10.92
C THR A 302 -8.04 -12.61 10.15
N ASP A 303 -7.19 -13.62 10.00
CA ASP A 303 -7.47 -14.90 9.32
C ASP A 303 -8.06 -14.73 7.90
N VAL A 304 -7.69 -13.65 7.19
CA VAL A 304 -8.16 -13.39 5.82
C VAL A 304 -7.70 -14.51 4.91
N ARG A 305 -8.65 -15.12 4.22
CA ARG A 305 -8.45 -16.27 3.33
C ARG A 305 -8.79 -15.91 1.88
N GLN A 306 -8.39 -16.78 0.98
CA GLN A 306 -8.72 -16.62 -0.43
C GLN A 306 -10.24 -16.61 -0.63
N GLY A 307 -10.75 -15.58 -1.32
CA GLY A 307 -12.17 -15.38 -1.59
C GLY A 307 -12.88 -14.48 -0.57
N ASP A 308 -12.25 -14.18 0.55
CA ASP A 308 -12.78 -13.21 1.50
C ASP A 308 -12.80 -11.80 0.91
N ARG A 309 -13.77 -11.01 1.36
CA ARG A 309 -13.89 -9.60 1.00
C ARG A 309 -13.56 -8.76 2.23
N ALA A 310 -12.47 -8.00 2.15
CA ALA A 310 -12.05 -7.09 3.18
C ALA A 310 -12.47 -5.66 2.83
N PHE A 311 -12.99 -4.94 3.82
CA PHE A 311 -13.28 -3.51 3.74
C PHE A 311 -12.87 -2.85 5.04
N TYR A 312 -12.13 -1.75 4.94
CA TYR A 312 -11.76 -0.94 6.09
C TYR A 312 -12.11 0.53 5.81
N PHE A 313 -12.92 1.11 6.69
CA PHE A 313 -13.36 2.50 6.54
C PHE A 313 -12.20 3.45 6.85
N SER A 314 -11.59 3.98 5.82
CA SER A 314 -10.47 4.92 5.89
C SER A 314 -10.38 5.74 4.60
N THR A 315 -9.45 6.69 4.53
CA THR A 315 -9.09 7.41 3.31
C THR A 315 -7.74 6.93 2.77
N CYS A 316 -7.46 7.18 1.47
CA CYS A 316 -6.18 6.83 0.86
C CYS A 316 -4.97 7.57 1.47
N GLY A 317 -5.19 8.60 2.26
CA GLY A 317 -4.14 9.43 2.85
C GLY A 317 -3.83 9.12 4.33
N TRP A 318 -4.38 8.06 4.84
CA TRP A 318 -4.19 7.65 6.25
C TRP A 318 -3.22 6.49 6.36
#